data_503e6812d18c52f5fe1de73fe7c0a4fa
#
_entry.id   503e6812d18c52f5fe1de73fe7c0a4fa
#
_cell.length_a   1.000
_cell.length_b   1.000
_cell.length_c   1.000
_cell.angle_alpha   90.00
_cell.angle_beta   90.00
_cell.angle_gamma   90.00
#
_symmetry.space_group_name_H-M   'P 1'
#
loop_
_entity.id
_entity.type
_entity.pdbx_description
1 polymer ?
#
loop_
_entity_poly.entity_id
_entity_poly.type
_entity_poly.pdbx_seq_one_letter_code
_entity_poly.pdbx_strand_id
1 'polypeptide(L)'
;MFKQPSVSLALIFFGIVTLGAISGLGLAQEHSLSHQEQKMIEWVDKHQDKILAELKSHVEINTGTDNVAGLNQYRDLLSTELATLGFATKTHSSEDIDVLSCKGGQLQIADHLVATLSGSAANKVLINGHMDTVFSMDDEFQTLKIEDDGVLKGPGVADMKGGIVIMINALSALHVQGLLDDVNLTVLFNSDEEIGSLGSRQLIEELAKQHDIGLVFEGTYNNLATRARKGLGQARLRVIGRESHSGGAHENGVSASLEMAHKVIEVEKLTDYQSDVTVNTGVLSGGEKRNTVPGCADAYIDMRFPSLEAGQKLEQSIKEIASKVVVENPKYPNLPLVESWTVLHRPVKAENAKVDEIIAEAMALSALIGEPIIGTRYSGGGTDGSITQAVGLPTMDSLGMDGKGAHSSREESTVQSLIARTKLAAVMLARQLHK
;
A
#
# COMPACT_ATOMS: atom_id res chain seq x y z
N MET A 1 39.01 -63.33 -7.83
CA MET A 1 40.42 -62.89 -7.77
C MET A 1 40.47 -61.49 -7.21
N PHE A 2 40.91 -61.40 -5.97
CA PHE A 2 40.97 -60.15 -5.19
C PHE A 2 42.20 -59.33 -5.59
N LYS A 3 42.07 -58.02 -5.70
CA LYS A 3 43.19 -57.10 -5.48
C LYS A 3 42.66 -55.85 -4.80
N GLN A 4 43.05 -55.63 -3.54
CA GLN A 4 42.92 -54.37 -2.81
C GLN A 4 44.01 -53.39 -3.31
N PRO A 5 43.73 -52.08 -3.28
CA PRO A 5 44.74 -51.07 -3.46
C PRO A 5 45.28 -50.56 -2.11
N SER A 6 46.56 -50.31 -2.13
CA SER A 6 47.45 -49.82 -1.09
C SER A 6 47.10 -48.45 -0.55
N VAL A 7 47.24 -48.32 0.76
CA VAL A 7 47.16 -47.10 1.53
C VAL A 7 48.44 -46.28 1.34
N SER A 8 48.31 -45.03 0.82
CA SER A 8 49.39 -44.02 0.86
C SER A 8 49.15 -43.06 1.99
N LEU A 9 50.10 -43.01 2.91
CA LEU A 9 50.21 -42.15 4.05
C LEU A 9 50.56 -40.72 3.56
N ALA A 10 49.69 -39.74 3.67
CA ALA A 10 50.01 -38.35 3.40
C ALA A 10 50.23 -37.62 4.73
N LEU A 11 51.43 -37.09 4.90
CA LEU A 11 51.85 -36.25 6.01
C LEU A 11 51.00 -34.96 6.06
N ILE A 12 50.31 -34.72 7.18
CA ILE A 12 49.62 -33.47 7.47
C ILE A 12 50.67 -32.50 8.06
N PHE A 13 50.97 -31.45 7.32
CA PHE A 13 51.67 -30.27 7.82
C PHE A 13 50.66 -29.41 8.63
N PHE A 14 50.88 -29.29 9.92
CA PHE A 14 50.22 -28.34 10.77
C PHE A 14 50.79 -26.93 10.49
N GLY A 15 50.11 -26.15 9.69
CA GLY A 15 50.35 -24.71 9.58
C GLY A 15 49.67 -23.99 10.73
N ILE A 16 50.49 -23.40 11.61
CA ILE A 16 49.99 -22.48 12.67
C ILE A 16 49.47 -21.21 11.98
N VAL A 17 48.16 -21.11 11.85
CA VAL A 17 47.51 -19.83 11.48
C VAL A 17 47.39 -19.01 12.76
N THR A 18 48.23 -17.98 12.89
CA THR A 18 48.05 -16.92 13.89
C THR A 18 46.78 -16.15 13.55
N LEU A 19 45.74 -16.38 14.32
CA LEU A 19 44.56 -15.52 14.32
C LEU A 19 45.01 -14.11 14.75
N GLY A 20 45.17 -13.23 13.79
CA GLY A 20 45.18 -11.79 14.02
C GLY A 20 43.78 -11.39 14.49
N ALA A 21 43.63 -11.08 15.77
CA ALA A 21 42.44 -10.46 16.30
C ALA A 21 42.28 -9.10 15.65
N ILE A 22 41.48 -9.04 14.57
CA ILE A 22 40.93 -7.80 14.08
C ILE A 22 39.88 -7.40 15.12
N SER A 23 40.26 -6.50 16.00
CA SER A 23 39.35 -5.79 16.90
C SER A 23 38.42 -4.90 16.06
N GLY A 24 37.40 -5.52 15.49
CA GLY A 24 36.19 -4.86 15.01
C GLY A 24 35.32 -4.50 16.19
N LEU A 25 35.73 -3.51 16.98
CA LEU A 25 34.84 -2.74 17.86
C LEU A 25 33.98 -1.84 16.94
N GLY A 26 33.10 -2.44 16.16
CA GLY A 26 31.86 -1.79 15.74
C GLY A 26 31.04 -1.68 17.00
N LEU A 27 30.89 -0.45 17.51
CA LEU A 27 29.99 -0.10 18.60
C LEU A 27 28.61 -0.66 18.25
N ALA A 28 28.24 -1.80 18.83
CA ALA A 28 26.86 -2.16 19.02
C ALA A 28 26.31 -1.05 19.93
N GLN A 29 25.65 -0.07 19.34
CA GLN A 29 24.88 0.91 20.07
C GLN A 29 23.82 0.08 20.81
N GLU A 30 23.98 -0.12 22.11
CA GLU A 30 22.96 -0.78 22.92
C GLU A 30 21.68 0.04 22.76
N HIS A 31 20.73 -0.48 22.00
CA HIS A 31 19.40 0.10 21.87
C HIS A 31 18.66 -0.07 23.20
N SER A 32 18.96 0.79 24.17
CA SER A 32 18.21 0.89 25.41
C SER A 32 17.13 1.96 25.25
N LEU A 33 16.03 1.76 25.96
CA LEU A 33 14.96 2.76 26.05
C LEU A 33 15.36 3.82 27.07
N SER A 34 15.27 5.09 26.72
CA SER A 34 15.40 6.21 27.64
C SER A 34 14.23 6.23 28.66
N HIS A 35 14.39 6.97 29.74
CA HIS A 35 13.32 7.13 30.72
C HIS A 35 12.05 7.77 30.12
N GLN A 36 12.21 8.66 29.15
CA GLN A 36 11.09 9.31 28.47
C GLN A 36 10.36 8.34 27.52
N GLU A 37 11.11 7.50 26.80
CA GLU A 37 10.55 6.43 25.97
C GLU A 37 9.80 5.40 26.80
N GLN A 38 10.31 5.04 27.98
CA GLN A 38 9.62 4.15 28.93
C GLN A 38 8.29 4.76 29.39
N LYS A 39 8.24 6.07 29.68
CA LYS A 39 6.97 6.75 30.03
C LYS A 39 5.93 6.73 28.91
N MET A 40 6.36 6.85 27.66
CA MET A 40 5.44 6.71 26.52
C MET A 40 4.88 5.29 26.44
N ILE A 41 5.72 4.28 26.61
CA ILE A 41 5.30 2.88 26.65
C ILE A 41 4.31 2.64 27.79
N GLU A 42 4.60 3.13 29.00
CA GLU A 42 3.68 3.05 30.14
C GLU A 42 2.36 3.78 29.91
N TRP A 43 2.39 4.89 29.18
CA TRP A 43 1.18 5.61 28.80
C TRP A 43 0.30 4.74 27.91
N VAL A 44 0.87 4.12 26.87
CA VAL A 44 0.15 3.19 25.98
C VAL A 44 -0.42 2.01 26.78
N ASP A 45 0.37 1.41 27.69
CA ASP A 45 -0.09 0.31 28.55
C ASP A 45 -1.29 0.69 29.43
N LYS A 46 -1.33 1.90 29.93
CA LYS A 46 -2.45 2.40 30.74
C LYS A 46 -3.69 2.73 29.94
N HIS A 47 -3.57 2.90 28.61
CA HIS A 47 -4.68 3.32 27.74
C HIS A 47 -5.14 2.25 26.78
N GLN A 48 -4.77 0.98 26.95
CA GLN A 48 -5.09 -0.11 26.02
C GLN A 48 -6.59 -0.22 25.70
N ASP A 49 -7.44 -0.17 26.75
CA ASP A 49 -8.90 -0.25 26.58
C ASP A 49 -9.45 0.94 25.77
N LYS A 50 -8.90 2.14 25.99
CA LYS A 50 -9.27 3.33 25.22
C LYS A 50 -8.85 3.18 23.74
N ILE A 51 -7.62 2.74 23.50
CA ILE A 51 -7.07 2.53 22.15
C ILE A 51 -7.92 1.49 21.38
N LEU A 52 -8.31 0.40 22.06
CA LEU A 52 -9.17 -0.60 21.46
C LEU A 52 -10.58 -0.09 21.16
N ALA A 53 -11.16 0.71 22.06
CA ALA A 53 -12.46 1.33 21.84
C ALA A 53 -12.41 2.35 20.69
N GLU A 54 -11.32 3.09 20.56
CA GLU A 54 -11.07 4.02 19.48
C GLU A 54 -10.96 3.27 18.13
N LEU A 55 -10.18 2.17 18.07
CA LEU A 55 -10.13 1.32 16.88
C LEU A 55 -11.53 0.86 16.47
N LYS A 56 -12.35 0.43 17.45
CA LYS A 56 -13.72 0.01 17.14
C LYS A 56 -14.53 1.14 16.52
N SER A 57 -14.47 2.35 17.06
CA SER A 57 -15.21 3.50 16.52
C SER A 57 -14.74 3.90 15.12
N HIS A 58 -13.43 3.78 14.83
CA HIS A 58 -12.88 4.06 13.51
C HIS A 58 -13.28 2.99 12.47
N VAL A 59 -13.21 1.72 12.84
CA VAL A 59 -13.57 0.61 11.96
C VAL A 59 -15.05 0.66 11.56
N GLU A 60 -15.94 1.05 12.50
CA GLU A 60 -17.39 1.08 12.28
C GLU A 60 -17.89 2.28 11.45
N ILE A 61 -17.03 3.22 11.09
CA ILE A 61 -17.34 4.21 10.04
C ILE A 61 -17.01 3.56 8.70
N ASN A 62 -18.00 3.33 7.83
CA ASN A 62 -17.71 2.81 6.50
C ASN A 62 -16.96 3.86 5.67
N THR A 63 -15.79 3.49 5.15
CA THR A 63 -14.93 4.33 4.32
C THR A 63 -14.53 3.62 3.02
N GLY A 64 -15.43 2.83 2.44
CA GLY A 64 -15.23 2.32 1.09
C GLY A 64 -14.85 3.47 0.15
N THR A 65 -13.92 3.29 -0.77
CA THR A 65 -13.42 4.38 -1.63
C THR A 65 -14.55 5.09 -2.39
N ASP A 66 -15.65 4.40 -2.66
CA ASP A 66 -16.86 4.94 -3.30
C ASP A 66 -17.82 5.66 -2.32
N ASN A 67 -17.59 5.56 -1.00
CA ASN A 67 -18.40 6.21 0.03
C ASN A 67 -17.81 7.58 0.42
N VAL A 68 -17.91 8.57 -0.46
CA VAL A 68 -17.42 9.94 -0.24
C VAL A 68 -17.94 10.55 1.07
N ALA A 69 -19.21 10.28 1.43
CA ALA A 69 -19.79 10.81 2.66
C ALA A 69 -19.15 10.23 3.91
N GLY A 70 -18.91 8.92 3.94
CA GLY A 70 -18.23 8.24 5.05
C GLY A 70 -16.76 8.64 5.17
N LEU A 71 -16.07 8.79 4.06
CA LEU A 71 -14.70 9.29 4.01
C LEU A 71 -14.60 10.74 4.56
N ASN A 72 -15.51 11.62 4.17
CA ASN A 72 -15.56 12.99 4.70
C ASN A 72 -15.86 13.02 6.20
N GLN A 73 -16.79 12.17 6.67
CA GLN A 73 -17.05 12.00 8.11
C GLN A 73 -15.79 11.54 8.86
N TYR A 74 -15.07 10.59 8.30
CA TYR A 74 -13.85 10.05 8.92
C TYR A 74 -12.71 11.06 8.92
N ARG A 75 -12.54 11.82 7.83
CA ARG A 75 -11.61 12.96 7.75
C ARG A 75 -11.89 13.99 8.86
N ASP A 76 -13.14 14.35 9.07
CA ASP A 76 -13.53 15.36 10.07
C ASP A 76 -13.28 14.87 11.50
N LEU A 77 -13.48 13.57 11.77
CA LEU A 77 -13.08 12.92 13.02
C LEU A 77 -11.57 13.05 13.23
N LEU A 78 -10.76 12.61 12.28
CA LEU A 78 -9.30 12.66 12.36
C LEU A 78 -8.76 14.10 12.48
N SER A 79 -9.38 15.06 11.78
CA SER A 79 -9.08 16.49 11.91
C SER A 79 -9.30 16.98 13.35
N THR A 80 -10.39 16.55 13.97
CA THR A 80 -10.71 16.92 15.36
C THR A 80 -9.71 16.30 16.34
N GLU A 81 -9.37 15.03 16.18
CA GLU A 81 -8.40 14.34 17.03
C GLU A 81 -7.02 14.99 16.94
N LEU A 82 -6.51 15.26 15.73
CA LEU A 82 -5.22 15.92 15.54
C LEU A 82 -5.21 17.36 16.07
N ALA A 83 -6.33 18.09 15.93
CA ALA A 83 -6.44 19.44 16.49
C ALA A 83 -6.31 19.45 18.02
N THR A 84 -6.78 18.41 18.74
CA THR A 84 -6.60 18.28 20.21
C THR A 84 -5.13 18.09 20.60
N LEU A 85 -4.29 17.63 19.66
CA LEU A 85 -2.85 17.46 19.83
C LEU A 85 -2.04 18.69 19.38
N GLY A 86 -2.73 19.78 19.01
CA GLY A 86 -2.11 21.04 18.61
C GLY A 86 -1.81 21.19 17.11
N PHE A 87 -2.20 20.23 16.28
CA PHE A 87 -1.98 20.32 14.83
C PHE A 87 -2.89 21.37 14.18
N ALA A 88 -2.32 22.12 13.23
CA ALA A 88 -3.11 22.90 12.27
C ALA A 88 -3.57 21.97 11.14
N THR A 89 -4.89 21.81 10.99
CA THR A 89 -5.48 20.90 10.01
C THR A 89 -5.97 21.65 8.77
N LYS A 90 -5.84 21.02 7.61
CA LYS A 90 -6.29 21.54 6.31
C LYS A 90 -6.85 20.43 5.46
N THR A 91 -8.03 20.66 4.90
CA THR A 91 -8.64 19.81 3.88
C THR A 91 -8.09 20.16 2.50
N HIS A 92 -7.76 19.14 1.71
CA HIS A 92 -7.34 19.25 0.32
C HIS A 92 -8.32 18.49 -0.55
N SER A 93 -9.00 19.23 -1.45
CA SER A 93 -9.95 18.63 -2.39
C SER A 93 -9.24 17.95 -3.55
N SER A 94 -9.82 16.86 -4.01
CA SER A 94 -9.44 16.15 -5.23
C SER A 94 -10.41 16.45 -6.36
N GLU A 95 -9.93 16.31 -7.60
CA GLU A 95 -10.77 16.31 -8.78
C GLU A 95 -11.31 14.90 -9.06
N ASP A 96 -12.53 14.84 -9.60
CA ASP A 96 -13.12 13.58 -10.05
C ASP A 96 -12.35 13.06 -11.26
N ILE A 97 -12.27 11.74 -11.39
CA ILE A 97 -11.51 11.07 -12.45
C ILE A 97 -12.46 10.46 -13.46
N ASP A 98 -12.31 10.84 -14.74
CA ASP A 98 -13.08 10.23 -15.84
C ASP A 98 -12.75 8.75 -15.99
N VAL A 99 -13.80 7.93 -16.04
CA VAL A 99 -13.66 6.48 -16.17
C VAL A 99 -13.86 6.06 -17.61
N LEU A 100 -12.85 5.47 -18.23
CA LEU A 100 -12.99 4.80 -19.53
C LEU A 100 -13.81 3.52 -19.36
N SER A 101 -15.10 3.57 -19.69
CA SER A 101 -15.99 2.41 -19.64
C SER A 101 -17.16 2.55 -20.61
N CYS A 102 -17.87 1.45 -20.91
CA CYS A 102 -19.08 1.44 -21.72
C CYS A 102 -20.22 2.30 -21.15
N LYS A 103 -20.27 2.40 -19.84
CA LYS A 103 -21.27 3.21 -19.14
C LYS A 103 -20.85 4.66 -18.98
N GLY A 104 -19.57 4.96 -19.24
CA GLY A 104 -18.97 6.23 -18.86
C GLY A 104 -18.98 6.40 -17.35
N GLY A 105 -18.85 7.62 -16.89
CA GLY A 105 -18.93 7.99 -15.49
C GLY A 105 -17.66 8.66 -14.98
N GLN A 106 -17.75 9.17 -13.75
CA GLN A 106 -16.64 9.74 -13.02
C GLN A 106 -16.50 8.98 -11.70
N LEU A 107 -15.26 8.75 -11.30
CA LEU A 107 -14.92 8.28 -9.98
C LEU A 107 -14.76 9.52 -9.10
N GLN A 108 -15.66 9.68 -8.14
CA GLN A 108 -15.58 10.75 -7.17
C GLN A 108 -14.50 10.42 -6.14
N ILE A 109 -13.61 11.37 -5.87
CA ILE A 109 -12.55 11.25 -4.87
C ILE A 109 -12.94 12.13 -3.69
N ALA A 110 -12.97 11.55 -2.50
CA ALA A 110 -13.18 12.33 -1.28
C ALA A 110 -11.96 13.21 -0.96
N ASP A 111 -12.18 14.26 -0.18
CA ASP A 111 -11.11 15.17 0.22
C ASP A 111 -10.07 14.49 1.12
N HIS A 112 -8.82 14.95 1.04
CA HIS A 112 -7.70 14.52 1.86
C HIS A 112 -7.50 15.44 3.06
N LEU A 113 -6.85 14.94 4.12
CA LEU A 113 -6.48 15.70 5.31
C LEU A 113 -4.98 15.86 5.40
N VAL A 114 -4.50 17.08 5.57
CA VAL A 114 -3.13 17.40 5.96
C VAL A 114 -3.17 18.10 7.31
N ALA A 115 -2.36 17.62 8.26
CA ALA A 115 -2.22 18.26 9.56
C ALA A 115 -0.74 18.52 9.87
N THR A 116 -0.40 19.70 10.40
CA THR A 116 0.99 20.13 10.55
C THR A 116 1.29 20.67 11.95
N LEU A 117 2.44 20.31 12.47
CA LEU A 117 3.15 21.04 13.51
C LEU A 117 4.38 21.69 12.88
N SER A 118 4.56 22.99 13.13
CA SER A 118 5.65 23.77 12.54
C SER A 118 6.48 24.39 13.66
N GLY A 119 7.64 23.82 13.93
CA GLY A 119 8.59 24.25 14.93
C GLY A 119 9.95 24.63 14.35
N SER A 120 10.95 24.76 15.21
CA SER A 120 12.34 25.08 14.82
C SER A 120 13.24 23.85 14.67
N ALA A 121 12.78 22.65 14.98
CA ALA A 121 13.54 21.40 14.86
C ALA A 121 14.05 21.23 13.41
N ALA A 122 15.28 20.73 13.27
CA ALA A 122 15.92 20.61 11.98
C ALA A 122 15.26 19.53 11.11
N ASN A 123 14.89 18.41 11.72
CA ASN A 123 14.34 17.26 10.99
C ASN A 123 12.84 17.43 10.70
N LYS A 124 12.45 17.18 9.47
CA LYS A 124 11.06 17.26 9.00
C LYS A 124 10.53 15.87 8.70
N VAL A 125 9.54 15.45 9.45
CA VAL A 125 8.97 14.11 9.36
C VAL A 125 7.61 14.16 8.67
N LEU A 126 7.40 13.31 7.67
CA LEU A 126 6.09 13.05 7.04
C LEU A 126 5.58 11.70 7.54
N ILE A 127 4.40 11.67 8.12
CA ILE A 127 3.69 10.43 8.39
C ILE A 127 2.44 10.34 7.51
N ASN A 128 2.18 9.16 6.96
CA ASN A 128 1.10 8.96 6.01
C ASN A 128 0.30 7.71 6.34
N GLY A 129 -1.01 7.80 6.11
CA GLY A 129 -1.97 6.72 6.10
C GLY A 129 -3.13 7.04 5.18
N HIS A 130 -3.88 6.01 4.76
CA HIS A 130 -5.08 6.20 3.97
C HIS A 130 -6.35 5.92 4.76
N MET A 131 -7.39 6.70 4.45
CA MET A 131 -8.68 6.63 5.12
C MET A 131 -9.60 5.60 4.48
N ASP A 132 -9.43 5.36 3.18
CA ASP A 132 -10.30 4.48 2.41
C ASP A 132 -10.03 2.99 2.70
N THR A 133 -11.01 2.19 2.33
CA THR A 133 -10.95 0.72 2.36
C THR A 133 -11.65 0.17 1.12
N VAL A 134 -11.41 -1.10 0.80
CA VAL A 134 -12.08 -1.78 -0.32
C VAL A 134 -13.54 -2.17 -0.04
N PHE A 135 -14.05 -1.96 1.18
CA PHE A 135 -15.38 -2.43 1.60
C PHE A 135 -16.45 -1.39 1.32
N SER A 136 -17.30 -1.62 0.32
CA SER A 136 -18.42 -0.73 -0.01
C SER A 136 -19.49 -0.70 1.10
N MET A 137 -20.42 0.26 0.99
CA MET A 137 -21.54 0.36 1.95
C MET A 137 -22.45 -0.87 1.97
N ASP A 138 -22.53 -1.59 0.85
CA ASP A 138 -23.37 -2.78 0.70
C ASP A 138 -22.68 -4.07 1.17
N ASP A 139 -21.41 -4.00 1.59
CA ASP A 139 -20.70 -5.14 2.16
C ASP A 139 -21.26 -5.50 3.54
N GLU A 140 -21.40 -6.80 3.82
CA GLU A 140 -21.84 -7.28 5.14
C GLU A 140 -20.77 -7.13 6.23
N PHE A 141 -19.50 -6.94 5.83
CA PHE A 141 -18.35 -6.79 6.72
C PHE A 141 -18.17 -5.34 7.13
N GLN A 142 -18.91 -4.90 8.18
CA GLN A 142 -19.01 -3.48 8.58
C GLN A 142 -18.60 -3.19 10.03
N THR A 143 -18.41 -4.22 10.86
CA THR A 143 -18.20 -4.03 12.30
C THR A 143 -16.95 -4.73 12.80
N LEU A 144 -16.31 -4.14 13.83
CA LEU A 144 -15.21 -4.80 14.52
C LEU A 144 -15.74 -5.88 15.46
N LYS A 145 -15.29 -7.11 15.26
CA LYS A 145 -15.48 -8.23 16.19
C LYS A 145 -14.18 -8.46 16.95
N ILE A 146 -14.30 -8.61 18.27
CA ILE A 146 -13.19 -8.92 19.17
C ILE A 146 -13.45 -10.32 19.68
N GLU A 147 -12.57 -11.27 19.36
CA GLU A 147 -12.67 -12.66 19.81
C GLU A 147 -12.01 -12.84 21.20
N ASP A 148 -12.36 -13.90 21.92
CA ASP A 148 -11.88 -14.13 23.31
C ASP A 148 -10.35 -14.29 23.39
N ASP A 149 -9.69 -14.70 22.32
CA ASP A 149 -8.24 -14.83 22.19
C ASP A 149 -7.53 -13.52 21.77
N GLY A 150 -8.28 -12.44 21.68
CA GLY A 150 -7.76 -11.12 21.28
C GLY A 150 -7.60 -10.91 19.80
N VAL A 151 -8.13 -11.79 18.95
CA VAL A 151 -8.19 -11.56 17.50
C VAL A 151 -9.25 -10.49 17.19
N LEU A 152 -8.87 -9.56 16.32
CA LEU A 152 -9.67 -8.45 15.85
C LEU A 152 -10.05 -8.70 14.38
N LYS A 153 -11.35 -8.72 14.07
CA LYS A 153 -11.88 -8.90 12.71
C LYS A 153 -12.77 -7.72 12.33
N GLY A 154 -12.43 -6.99 11.30
CA GLY A 154 -13.20 -5.82 10.87
C GLY A 154 -12.60 -5.15 9.65
N PRO A 155 -13.41 -4.38 8.88
CA PRO A 155 -12.97 -3.71 7.67
C PRO A 155 -11.90 -2.64 8.00
N GLY A 156 -10.75 -2.73 7.33
CA GLY A 156 -9.64 -1.80 7.55
C GLY A 156 -8.89 -2.02 8.87
N VAL A 157 -9.15 -3.09 9.62
CA VAL A 157 -8.46 -3.33 10.91
C VAL A 157 -6.96 -3.47 10.72
N ALA A 158 -6.52 -4.03 9.60
CA ALA A 158 -5.12 -4.13 9.22
C ALA A 158 -4.75 -3.14 8.10
N ASP A 159 -5.70 -2.83 7.22
CA ASP A 159 -5.51 -2.06 5.99
C ASP A 159 -6.53 -0.90 5.87
N MET A 160 -6.23 0.36 6.40
CA MET A 160 -5.18 0.57 7.41
C MET A 160 -5.67 1.41 8.58
N LYS A 161 -6.96 1.30 8.98
CA LYS A 161 -7.51 2.07 10.14
C LYS A 161 -6.78 1.75 11.45
N GLY A 162 -6.33 0.49 11.63
CA GLY A 162 -5.47 0.13 12.74
C GLY A 162 -4.16 0.93 12.75
N GLY A 163 -3.56 1.16 11.59
CA GLY A 163 -2.39 2.03 11.43
C GLY A 163 -2.68 3.49 11.78
N ILE A 164 -3.85 4.00 11.40
CA ILE A 164 -4.29 5.35 11.76
C ILE A 164 -4.45 5.49 13.28
N VAL A 165 -5.09 4.54 13.95
CA VAL A 165 -5.26 4.53 15.41
C VAL A 165 -3.90 4.43 16.11
N ILE A 166 -2.98 3.64 15.58
CA ILE A 166 -1.58 3.59 16.05
C ILE A 166 -0.94 4.98 15.97
N MET A 167 -1.06 5.68 14.83
CA MET A 167 -0.51 7.04 14.67
C MET A 167 -1.07 8.01 15.69
N ILE A 168 -2.41 8.10 15.83
CA ILE A 168 -3.08 9.03 16.75
C ILE A 168 -2.64 8.79 18.20
N ASN A 169 -2.57 7.52 18.62
CA ASN A 169 -2.21 7.20 20.00
C ASN A 169 -0.71 7.30 20.26
N ALA A 170 0.14 7.05 19.27
CA ALA A 170 1.56 7.36 19.37
C ALA A 170 1.78 8.87 19.54
N LEU A 171 1.13 9.70 18.73
CA LEU A 171 1.17 11.15 18.85
C LEU A 171 0.62 11.63 20.20
N SER A 172 -0.44 11.01 20.70
CA SER A 172 -1.00 11.31 22.04
C SER A 172 0.00 11.02 23.16
N ALA A 173 0.73 9.89 23.05
CA ALA A 173 1.78 9.55 24.02
C ALA A 173 2.94 10.56 23.99
N LEU A 174 3.34 11.06 22.81
CA LEU A 174 4.34 12.12 22.67
C LEU A 174 3.82 13.44 23.23
N HIS A 175 2.58 13.82 22.91
CA HIS A 175 1.96 15.07 23.35
C HIS A 175 1.97 15.20 24.88
N VAL A 176 1.54 14.15 25.58
CA VAL A 176 1.52 14.12 27.07
C VAL A 176 2.92 14.27 27.69
N GLN A 177 3.97 13.91 26.95
CA GLN A 177 5.36 14.08 27.39
C GLN A 177 5.99 15.42 26.92
N GLY A 178 5.23 16.30 26.24
CA GLY A 178 5.75 17.55 25.67
C GLY A 178 6.72 17.35 24.49
N LEU A 179 6.69 16.17 23.84
CA LEU A 179 7.59 15.82 22.75
C LEU A 179 7.07 16.25 21.37
N LEU A 180 5.91 16.90 21.31
CA LEU A 180 5.41 17.54 20.10
C LEU A 180 5.69 19.04 20.05
N ASP A 181 6.28 19.60 21.11
CA ASP A 181 6.65 21.00 21.15
C ASP A 181 7.86 21.25 20.23
N ASP A 182 7.76 22.28 19.41
CA ASP A 182 8.84 22.77 18.53
C ASP A 182 9.37 21.76 17.47
N VAL A 183 8.55 20.81 17.02
CA VAL A 183 8.89 19.84 15.98
C VAL A 183 8.30 20.23 14.61
N ASN A 184 8.89 19.70 13.54
CA ASN A 184 8.35 19.77 12.20
C ASN A 184 7.76 18.41 11.79
N LEU A 185 6.46 18.28 11.90
CA LEU A 185 5.73 17.05 11.61
C LEU A 185 4.53 17.33 10.72
N THR A 186 4.40 16.59 9.65
CA THR A 186 3.21 16.58 8.79
C THR A 186 2.56 15.21 8.82
N VAL A 187 1.26 15.18 9.02
CA VAL A 187 0.40 14.00 8.89
C VAL A 187 -0.42 14.17 7.62
N LEU A 188 -0.39 13.17 6.75
CA LEU A 188 -1.26 13.08 5.59
C LEU A 188 -2.19 11.87 5.73
N PHE A 189 -3.49 12.12 5.59
CA PHE A 189 -4.50 11.07 5.39
C PHE A 189 -5.18 11.28 4.04
N ASN A 190 -4.89 10.43 3.08
CA ASN A 190 -5.55 10.44 1.78
C ASN A 190 -6.75 9.48 1.74
N SER A 191 -7.58 9.62 0.71
CA SER A 191 -8.90 8.96 0.61
C SER A 191 -9.03 8.06 -0.61
N ASP A 192 -7.91 7.75 -1.29
CA ASP A 192 -7.91 7.09 -2.58
C ASP A 192 -6.73 6.12 -2.79
N GLU A 193 -6.15 5.63 -1.69
CA GLU A 193 -5.02 4.70 -1.76
C GLU A 193 -5.41 3.40 -2.45
N GLU A 194 -6.54 2.84 -2.10
CA GLU A 194 -7.05 1.56 -2.58
C GLU A 194 -7.29 1.50 -4.10
N ILE A 195 -7.41 2.68 -4.72
CA ILE A 195 -7.54 2.81 -6.17
C ILE A 195 -6.28 3.37 -6.84
N GLY A 196 -5.18 3.51 -6.10
CA GLY A 196 -3.87 3.89 -6.63
C GLY A 196 -3.44 5.32 -6.39
N SER A 197 -4.04 6.04 -5.44
CA SER A 197 -3.77 7.45 -5.09
C SER A 197 -3.79 8.37 -6.31
N LEU A 198 -4.77 8.17 -7.18
CA LEU A 198 -4.85 8.89 -8.46
C LEU A 198 -5.11 10.39 -8.24
N GLY A 199 -5.95 10.73 -7.25
CA GLY A 199 -6.27 12.11 -6.86
C GLY A 199 -5.23 12.70 -5.91
N SER A 200 -4.73 11.92 -4.96
CA SER A 200 -3.80 12.39 -3.92
C SER A 200 -2.32 12.40 -4.36
N ARG A 201 -1.96 11.77 -5.47
CA ARG A 201 -0.57 11.58 -5.90
C ARG A 201 0.26 12.86 -5.90
N GLN A 202 -0.25 13.91 -6.50
CA GLN A 202 0.47 15.20 -6.57
C GLN A 202 0.73 15.76 -5.17
N LEU A 203 -0.27 15.71 -4.29
CA LEU A 203 -0.16 16.15 -2.90
C LEU A 203 0.90 15.33 -2.14
N ILE A 204 0.90 14.00 -2.30
CA ILE A 204 1.90 13.11 -1.69
C ILE A 204 3.31 13.49 -2.17
N GLU A 205 3.51 13.69 -3.48
CA GLU A 205 4.80 14.06 -4.07
C GLU A 205 5.29 15.43 -3.60
N GLU A 206 4.38 16.41 -3.49
CA GLU A 206 4.69 17.77 -3.02
C GLU A 206 5.11 17.78 -1.55
N LEU A 207 4.38 17.05 -0.71
CA LEU A 207 4.74 16.91 0.70
C LEU A 207 6.06 16.16 0.85
N ALA A 208 6.24 15.05 0.15
CA ALA A 208 7.46 14.26 0.24
C ALA A 208 8.73 15.06 -0.07
N LYS A 209 8.69 15.97 -1.05
CA LYS A 209 9.83 16.85 -1.42
C LYS A 209 10.20 17.88 -0.34
N GLN A 210 9.35 18.09 0.66
CA GLN A 210 9.53 19.09 1.72
C GLN A 210 10.03 18.47 3.03
N HIS A 211 10.18 17.14 3.09
CA HIS A 211 10.50 16.39 4.29
C HIS A 211 11.80 15.59 4.14
N ASP A 212 12.38 15.17 5.27
CA ASP A 212 13.66 14.46 5.35
C ASP A 212 13.48 12.95 5.51
N ILE A 213 12.34 12.53 6.05
CA ILE A 213 11.97 11.13 6.30
C ILE A 213 10.46 10.93 6.19
N GLY A 214 10.05 9.79 5.64
CA GLY A 214 8.67 9.34 5.56
C GLY A 214 8.44 8.08 6.40
N LEU A 215 7.30 8.03 7.09
CA LEU A 215 6.83 6.85 7.82
C LEU A 215 5.38 6.56 7.42
N VAL A 216 5.11 5.35 6.91
CA VAL A 216 3.79 4.94 6.44
C VAL A 216 3.29 3.79 7.32
N PHE A 217 2.07 3.93 7.82
CA PHE A 217 1.50 3.04 8.82
C PHE A 217 0.62 1.94 8.23
N GLU A 218 0.97 1.50 7.02
CA GLU A 218 0.41 0.33 6.40
C GLU A 218 0.56 -0.94 7.24
N GLY A 219 -0.38 -1.86 7.06
CA GLY A 219 -0.29 -3.15 7.71
C GLY A 219 0.98 -3.93 7.34
N THR A 220 1.44 -4.73 8.27
CA THR A 220 2.51 -5.70 8.03
C THR A 220 1.95 -7.12 7.98
N TYR A 221 2.78 -8.06 7.60
CA TYR A 221 2.43 -9.46 7.50
C TYR A 221 3.56 -10.33 8.04
N ASN A 222 3.23 -11.24 8.98
CA ASN A 222 4.20 -12.10 9.67
C ASN A 222 5.32 -11.31 10.38
N ASN A 223 5.03 -10.14 10.92
CA ASN A 223 6.00 -9.27 11.58
C ASN A 223 7.26 -8.98 10.73
N LEU A 224 7.09 -8.81 9.40
CA LEU A 224 8.17 -8.48 8.47
C LEU A 224 8.08 -7.02 8.02
N ALA A 225 9.18 -6.27 8.14
CA ALA A 225 9.27 -4.94 7.56
C ALA A 225 9.38 -4.99 6.02
N THR A 226 8.67 -4.14 5.31
CA THR A 226 8.74 -4.10 3.85
C THR A 226 9.91 -3.22 3.38
N ARG A 227 10.95 -3.85 2.86
CA ARG A 227 12.18 -3.19 2.40
C ARG A 227 12.04 -2.63 0.99
N ALA A 228 11.37 -3.37 0.12
CA ALA A 228 11.15 -2.99 -1.27
C ALA A 228 9.80 -3.49 -1.79
N ARG A 229 9.28 -2.85 -2.85
CA ARG A 229 7.98 -3.17 -3.45
C ARG A 229 8.06 -3.14 -4.97
N LYS A 230 7.25 -3.97 -5.64
CA LYS A 230 7.00 -3.83 -7.07
C LYS A 230 6.34 -2.50 -7.39
N GLY A 231 6.53 -2.04 -8.61
CA GLY A 231 5.70 -1.02 -9.19
C GLY A 231 4.35 -1.59 -9.64
N LEU A 232 3.32 -0.75 -9.59
CA LEU A 232 1.97 -1.10 -9.97
C LEU A 232 1.47 -0.17 -11.07
N GLY A 233 0.71 -0.75 -11.99
CA GLY A 233 -0.01 -0.01 -13.01
C GLY A 233 -1.41 -0.57 -13.22
N GLN A 234 -2.25 0.25 -13.81
CA GLN A 234 -3.58 -0.12 -14.26
C GLN A 234 -3.71 0.14 -15.76
N ALA A 235 -4.49 -0.68 -16.43
CA ALA A 235 -4.96 -0.37 -17.75
C ALA A 235 -6.46 -0.64 -17.88
N ARG A 236 -7.10 0.11 -18.75
CA ARG A 236 -8.51 -0.09 -19.14
C ARG A 236 -8.59 -0.16 -20.63
N LEU A 237 -9.34 -1.14 -21.12
CA LEU A 237 -9.69 -1.25 -22.53
C LEU A 237 -11.20 -1.09 -22.66
N ARG A 238 -11.62 -0.30 -23.66
CA ARG A 238 -13.01 -0.21 -24.07
C ARG A 238 -13.08 -0.54 -25.56
N VAL A 239 -13.97 -1.46 -25.92
CA VAL A 239 -14.27 -1.81 -27.32
C VAL A 239 -15.67 -1.32 -27.65
N ILE A 240 -15.76 -0.50 -28.67
CA ILE A 240 -17.02 0.00 -29.23
C ILE A 240 -17.29 -0.72 -30.56
N GLY A 241 -18.29 -1.56 -30.55
CA GLY A 241 -18.78 -2.28 -31.74
C GLY A 241 -20.11 -1.73 -32.25
N ARG A 242 -20.96 -2.63 -32.75
CA ARG A 242 -22.30 -2.29 -33.26
C ARG A 242 -23.31 -3.36 -32.86
N GLU A 243 -24.35 -2.93 -32.18
CA GLU A 243 -25.45 -3.81 -31.79
C GLU A 243 -26.29 -4.24 -33.02
N SER A 244 -26.76 -5.48 -33.00
CA SER A 244 -27.74 -6.00 -33.93
C SER A 244 -28.44 -7.24 -33.36
N HIS A 245 -29.57 -7.63 -33.94
CA HIS A 245 -30.26 -8.86 -33.55
C HIS A 245 -29.44 -10.09 -33.97
N SER A 246 -29.08 -10.95 -33.02
CA SER A 246 -28.14 -12.05 -33.24
C SER A 246 -28.61 -13.13 -34.24
N GLY A 247 -29.91 -13.27 -34.48
CA GLY A 247 -30.48 -14.22 -35.46
C GLY A 247 -30.89 -13.57 -36.77
N GLY A 248 -31.67 -12.46 -36.71
CA GLY A 248 -32.27 -11.86 -37.88
C GLY A 248 -31.42 -10.82 -38.62
N ALA A 249 -30.37 -10.30 -37.99
CA ALA A 249 -29.54 -9.23 -38.53
C ALA A 249 -28.07 -9.33 -38.05
N HIS A 250 -27.58 -10.53 -37.80
CA HIS A 250 -26.23 -10.76 -37.27
C HIS A 250 -25.13 -10.10 -38.09
N GLU A 251 -25.24 -10.17 -39.42
CA GLU A 251 -24.28 -9.57 -40.36
C GLU A 251 -24.19 -8.02 -40.30
N ASN A 252 -25.16 -7.38 -39.63
CA ASN A 252 -25.17 -5.94 -39.39
C ASN A 252 -24.58 -5.56 -38.04
N GLY A 253 -24.11 -6.53 -37.26
CA GLY A 253 -23.43 -6.34 -35.99
C GLY A 253 -21.92 -6.32 -36.14
N VAL A 254 -21.26 -5.71 -35.17
CA VAL A 254 -19.79 -5.82 -34.89
C VAL A 254 -19.62 -6.13 -33.43
N SER A 255 -19.18 -7.34 -33.12
CA SER A 255 -19.14 -7.81 -31.74
C SER A 255 -17.99 -7.22 -30.96
N ALA A 256 -18.32 -6.31 -30.04
CA ALA A 256 -17.34 -5.76 -29.08
C ALA A 256 -16.77 -6.84 -28.13
N SER A 257 -17.62 -7.78 -27.70
CA SER A 257 -17.17 -8.86 -26.81
C SER A 257 -16.21 -9.83 -27.50
N LEU A 258 -16.36 -10.08 -28.79
CA LEU A 258 -15.42 -10.93 -29.53
C LEU A 258 -14.06 -10.24 -29.66
N GLU A 259 -14.05 -8.96 -30.05
CA GLU A 259 -12.81 -8.18 -30.11
C GLU A 259 -12.13 -8.10 -28.73
N MET A 260 -12.90 -7.85 -27.66
CA MET A 260 -12.37 -7.81 -26.30
C MET A 260 -11.76 -9.16 -25.89
N ALA A 261 -12.37 -10.28 -26.25
CA ALA A 261 -11.81 -11.60 -25.97
C ALA A 261 -10.43 -11.79 -26.62
N HIS A 262 -10.24 -11.32 -27.84
CA HIS A 262 -8.90 -11.31 -28.48
C HIS A 262 -7.92 -10.42 -27.73
N LYS A 263 -8.35 -9.23 -27.24
CA LYS A 263 -7.48 -8.35 -26.45
C LYS A 263 -7.05 -8.99 -25.14
N VAL A 264 -7.98 -9.57 -24.39
CA VAL A 264 -7.69 -10.23 -23.11
C VAL A 264 -6.69 -11.38 -23.29
N ILE A 265 -6.87 -12.22 -24.32
CA ILE A 265 -5.92 -13.31 -24.61
C ILE A 265 -4.49 -12.77 -24.85
N GLU A 266 -4.34 -11.68 -25.57
CA GLU A 266 -3.00 -11.10 -25.83
C GLU A 266 -2.44 -10.38 -24.61
N VAL A 267 -3.28 -9.71 -23.82
CA VAL A 267 -2.87 -9.03 -22.58
C VAL A 267 -2.37 -10.03 -21.53
N GLU A 268 -3.08 -11.15 -21.32
CA GLU A 268 -2.68 -12.18 -20.35
C GLU A 268 -1.32 -12.84 -20.70
N LYS A 269 -0.93 -12.86 -21.97
CA LYS A 269 0.40 -13.36 -22.40
C LYS A 269 1.56 -12.45 -21.98
N LEU A 270 1.30 -11.24 -21.51
CA LEU A 270 2.34 -10.33 -21.02
C LEU A 270 2.87 -10.74 -19.64
N THR A 271 2.19 -11.64 -18.92
CA THR A 271 2.70 -12.23 -17.69
C THR A 271 3.96 -13.03 -17.94
N ASP A 272 5.03 -12.68 -17.23
CA ASP A 272 6.33 -13.37 -17.28
C ASP A 272 6.87 -13.54 -15.85
N TYR A 273 6.67 -14.73 -15.29
CA TYR A 273 7.13 -15.05 -13.93
C TYR A 273 8.67 -15.08 -13.82
N GLN A 274 9.40 -15.28 -14.93
CA GLN A 274 10.86 -15.27 -14.89
C GLN A 274 11.41 -13.85 -14.73
N SER A 275 10.74 -12.89 -15.33
CA SER A 275 11.04 -11.44 -15.19
C SER A 275 10.28 -10.78 -14.04
N ASP A 276 9.61 -11.55 -13.20
CA ASP A 276 8.80 -11.07 -12.06
C ASP A 276 7.70 -10.04 -12.45
N VAL A 277 7.17 -10.18 -13.67
CA VAL A 277 6.08 -9.38 -14.24
C VAL A 277 4.78 -10.16 -14.17
N THR A 278 3.71 -9.52 -13.67
CA THR A 278 2.37 -10.09 -13.72
C THR A 278 1.38 -9.09 -14.31
N VAL A 279 0.50 -9.58 -15.18
CA VAL A 279 -0.61 -8.85 -15.77
C VAL A 279 -1.87 -9.69 -15.58
N ASN A 280 -2.92 -9.06 -15.11
CA ASN A 280 -4.17 -9.75 -14.79
C ASN A 280 -5.39 -8.92 -15.24
N THR A 281 -6.25 -9.50 -16.06
CA THR A 281 -7.56 -8.92 -16.38
C THR A 281 -8.55 -9.27 -15.27
N GLY A 282 -8.63 -8.42 -14.25
CA GLY A 282 -9.45 -8.66 -13.06
C GLY A 282 -10.95 -8.47 -13.27
N VAL A 283 -11.33 -7.58 -14.20
CA VAL A 283 -12.74 -7.32 -14.55
C VAL A 283 -12.91 -7.38 -16.06
N LEU A 284 -13.94 -8.10 -16.49
CA LEU A 284 -14.35 -8.19 -17.89
C LEU A 284 -15.87 -8.08 -17.97
N SER A 285 -16.37 -7.15 -18.77
CA SER A 285 -17.80 -6.99 -19.03
C SER A 285 -18.08 -6.77 -20.52
N GLY A 286 -19.30 -7.09 -20.96
CA GLY A 286 -19.69 -6.86 -22.36
C GLY A 286 -21.03 -7.44 -22.72
N GLY A 287 -21.82 -6.65 -23.45
CA GLY A 287 -23.16 -6.98 -23.88
C GLY A 287 -24.20 -6.97 -22.75
N GLU A 288 -25.47 -6.83 -23.11
CA GLU A 288 -26.59 -6.78 -22.14
C GLU A 288 -27.56 -7.95 -22.30
N LYS A 289 -27.70 -8.48 -23.50
CA LYS A 289 -28.71 -9.50 -23.84
C LYS A 289 -28.10 -10.60 -24.69
N ARG A 290 -28.41 -11.87 -24.40
CA ARG A 290 -27.90 -13.05 -25.12
C ARG A 290 -28.26 -13.09 -26.62
N ASN A 291 -29.31 -12.41 -27.02
CA ASN A 291 -29.82 -12.40 -28.41
C ASN A 291 -29.48 -11.08 -29.15
N THR A 292 -28.50 -10.35 -28.68
CA THR A 292 -27.98 -9.11 -29.28
C THR A 292 -26.49 -9.25 -29.49
N VAL A 293 -25.96 -8.87 -30.65
CA VAL A 293 -24.52 -8.72 -30.86
C VAL A 293 -24.04 -7.57 -29.96
N PRO A 294 -23.05 -7.77 -29.08
CA PRO A 294 -22.61 -6.74 -28.13
C PRO A 294 -22.04 -5.50 -28.82
N GLY A 295 -22.56 -4.33 -28.47
CA GLY A 295 -22.10 -3.04 -28.99
C GLY A 295 -20.99 -2.40 -28.18
N CYS A 296 -20.75 -2.87 -26.92
CA CYS A 296 -19.67 -2.38 -26.11
C CYS A 296 -19.15 -3.48 -25.17
N ALA A 297 -17.85 -3.43 -24.83
CA ALA A 297 -17.20 -4.29 -23.86
C ALA A 297 -16.05 -3.54 -23.16
N ASP A 298 -15.84 -3.82 -21.87
CA ASP A 298 -14.80 -3.24 -21.03
C ASP A 298 -13.92 -4.31 -20.40
N ALA A 299 -12.62 -4.01 -20.21
CA ALA A 299 -11.70 -4.78 -19.41
C ALA A 299 -10.87 -3.87 -18.49
N TYR A 300 -10.68 -4.28 -17.22
CA TYR A 300 -9.80 -3.63 -16.25
C TYR A 300 -8.64 -4.57 -15.92
N ILE A 301 -7.43 -4.04 -16.03
CA ILE A 301 -6.18 -4.80 -16.02
C ILE A 301 -5.29 -4.26 -14.93
N ASP A 302 -4.78 -5.13 -14.06
CA ASP A 302 -3.72 -4.86 -13.08
C ASP A 302 -2.37 -5.25 -13.66
N MET A 303 -1.35 -4.46 -13.38
CA MET A 303 0.04 -4.69 -13.80
C MET A 303 0.97 -4.59 -12.61
N ARG A 304 1.87 -5.58 -12.44
CA ARG A 304 2.92 -5.57 -11.43
C ARG A 304 4.27 -5.78 -12.11
N PHE A 305 5.25 -4.94 -11.76
CA PHE A 305 6.55 -4.94 -12.43
C PHE A 305 7.71 -4.62 -11.48
N PRO A 306 8.92 -5.21 -11.71
CA PRO A 306 10.08 -5.04 -10.84
C PRO A 306 10.85 -3.75 -11.11
N SER A 307 10.65 -3.08 -12.25
CA SER A 307 11.35 -1.85 -12.63
C SER A 307 10.45 -0.92 -13.44
N LEU A 308 10.76 0.38 -13.44
CA LEU A 308 10.04 1.36 -14.25
C LEU A 308 10.09 1.02 -15.74
N GLU A 309 11.23 0.52 -16.23
CA GLU A 309 11.39 0.10 -17.63
C GLU A 309 10.42 -1.04 -17.99
N ALA A 310 10.29 -2.04 -17.10
CA ALA A 310 9.33 -3.11 -17.29
C ALA A 310 7.88 -2.59 -17.32
N GLY A 311 7.54 -1.65 -16.43
CA GLY A 311 6.22 -1.00 -16.43
C GLY A 311 5.94 -0.23 -17.73
N GLN A 312 6.88 0.57 -18.20
CA GLN A 312 6.77 1.31 -19.47
C GLN A 312 6.62 0.36 -20.68
N LYS A 313 7.32 -0.76 -20.67
CA LYS A 313 7.17 -1.79 -21.71
C LYS A 313 5.78 -2.42 -21.69
N LEU A 314 5.22 -2.69 -20.51
CA LEU A 314 3.84 -3.18 -20.37
C LEU A 314 2.84 -2.16 -20.91
N GLU A 315 2.97 -0.90 -20.53
CA GLU A 315 2.12 0.19 -21.03
C GLU A 315 2.16 0.27 -22.56
N GLN A 316 3.34 0.22 -23.15
CA GLN A 316 3.51 0.21 -24.60
C GLN A 316 2.88 -1.03 -25.26
N SER A 317 3.11 -2.21 -24.67
CA SER A 317 2.55 -3.47 -25.20
C SER A 317 1.02 -3.47 -25.19
N ILE A 318 0.38 -2.94 -24.14
CA ILE A 318 -1.08 -2.83 -24.07
C ILE A 318 -1.61 -1.86 -25.14
N LYS A 319 -0.95 -0.72 -25.37
CA LYS A 319 -1.30 0.21 -26.44
C LYS A 319 -1.19 -0.45 -27.83
N GLU A 320 -0.16 -1.25 -28.05
CA GLU A 320 0.02 -2.01 -29.30
C GLU A 320 -1.06 -3.09 -29.48
N ILE A 321 -1.40 -3.81 -28.41
CA ILE A 321 -2.51 -4.78 -28.44
C ILE A 321 -3.83 -4.07 -28.73
N ALA A 322 -4.11 -2.93 -28.11
CA ALA A 322 -5.30 -2.14 -28.34
C ALA A 322 -5.41 -1.69 -29.82
N SER A 323 -4.31 -1.30 -30.44
CA SER A 323 -4.28 -0.79 -31.81
C SER A 323 -4.53 -1.84 -32.89
N LYS A 324 -4.37 -3.14 -32.60
CA LYS A 324 -4.53 -4.25 -33.57
C LYS A 324 -5.95 -4.78 -33.53
N VAL A 325 -6.82 -4.32 -34.39
CA VAL A 325 -8.20 -4.82 -34.54
C VAL A 325 -8.20 -6.17 -35.22
N VAL A 326 -8.98 -7.13 -34.71
CA VAL A 326 -9.10 -8.52 -35.22
C VAL A 326 -10.45 -8.78 -35.83
N VAL A 327 -11.52 -8.24 -35.25
CA VAL A 327 -12.90 -8.43 -35.76
C VAL A 327 -13.16 -7.46 -36.89
N GLU A 328 -13.47 -8.00 -38.06
CA GLU A 328 -13.77 -7.21 -39.23
C GLU A 328 -15.22 -7.38 -39.68
N ASN A 329 -15.85 -6.28 -40.15
CA ASN A 329 -17.12 -6.32 -40.81
C ASN A 329 -17.08 -5.40 -42.05
N PRO A 330 -17.16 -5.93 -43.27
CA PRO A 330 -17.06 -5.12 -44.48
C PRO A 330 -18.14 -4.03 -44.62
N LYS A 331 -19.29 -4.18 -43.95
CA LYS A 331 -20.35 -3.17 -43.92
C LYS A 331 -20.01 -1.99 -43.02
N TYR A 332 -19.10 -2.21 -42.03
CA TYR A 332 -18.72 -1.24 -41.01
C TYR A 332 -17.19 -1.24 -40.82
N PRO A 333 -16.42 -0.81 -41.83
CA PRO A 333 -14.98 -0.97 -41.88
C PRO A 333 -14.23 -0.14 -40.79
N ASN A 334 -14.93 0.80 -40.15
CA ASN A 334 -14.36 1.63 -39.07
C ASN A 334 -14.68 1.07 -37.67
N LEU A 335 -15.27 -0.13 -37.57
CA LEU A 335 -15.61 -0.77 -36.32
C LEU A 335 -15.02 -2.20 -36.25
N PRO A 336 -14.67 -2.68 -35.06
CA PRO A 336 -14.81 -2.00 -33.77
C PRO A 336 -13.74 -0.93 -33.56
N LEU A 337 -14.04 0.05 -32.69
CA LEU A 337 -13.04 0.96 -32.11
C LEU A 337 -12.53 0.37 -30.81
N VAL A 338 -11.23 0.44 -30.59
CA VAL A 338 -10.60 0.03 -29.34
C VAL A 338 -9.91 1.24 -28.73
N GLU A 339 -10.32 1.59 -27.52
CA GLU A 339 -9.72 2.65 -26.73
C GLU A 339 -8.96 2.04 -25.57
N SER A 340 -7.84 2.63 -25.22
CA SER A 340 -7.02 2.21 -24.08
C SER A 340 -6.62 3.40 -23.21
N TRP A 341 -6.62 3.18 -21.91
CA TRP A 341 -6.06 4.07 -20.90
C TRP A 341 -5.11 3.27 -20.05
N THR A 342 -3.95 3.84 -19.72
CA THR A 342 -2.92 3.20 -18.89
C THR A 342 -2.32 4.21 -17.95
N VAL A 343 -1.98 3.78 -16.73
CA VAL A 343 -1.25 4.56 -15.74
C VAL A 343 -0.35 3.68 -14.90
N LEU A 344 0.89 4.12 -14.68
CA LEU A 344 1.81 3.53 -13.71
C LEU A 344 1.65 4.32 -12.39
N HIS A 345 0.67 3.92 -11.57
CA HIS A 345 0.23 4.70 -10.42
C HIS A 345 1.10 4.51 -9.17
N ARG A 346 1.80 3.37 -9.03
CA ARG A 346 2.79 3.15 -7.96
C ARG A 346 4.16 2.95 -8.58
N PRO A 347 5.12 3.83 -8.33
CA PRO A 347 6.53 3.58 -8.67
C PRO A 347 7.07 2.36 -7.91
N VAL A 348 8.13 1.77 -8.44
CA VAL A 348 8.89 0.74 -7.72
C VAL A 348 9.52 1.39 -6.48
N LYS A 349 9.29 0.82 -5.31
CA LYS A 349 10.01 1.16 -4.10
C LYS A 349 11.30 0.34 -4.04
N ALA A 350 12.39 0.94 -4.49
CA ALA A 350 13.70 0.28 -4.49
C ALA A 350 14.29 0.21 -3.07
N GLU A 351 15.24 -0.68 -2.85
CA GLU A 351 16.03 -0.70 -1.62
C GLU A 351 16.75 0.63 -1.41
N ASN A 352 16.83 1.07 -0.16
CA ASN A 352 17.42 2.36 0.21
C ASN A 352 18.17 2.20 1.54
N ALA A 353 19.46 2.58 1.57
CA ALA A 353 20.31 2.40 2.73
C ALA A 353 19.80 3.12 3.98
N LYS A 354 19.23 4.34 3.84
CA LYS A 354 18.66 5.08 4.97
C LYS A 354 17.39 4.41 5.51
N VAL A 355 16.58 3.81 4.64
CA VAL A 355 15.43 3.00 5.05
C VAL A 355 15.89 1.74 5.77
N ASP A 356 16.97 1.10 5.33
CA ASP A 356 17.55 -0.07 6.01
C ASP A 356 18.02 0.27 7.43
N GLU A 357 18.61 1.44 7.64
CA GLU A 357 18.98 1.94 8.99
C GLU A 357 17.75 2.10 9.89
N ILE A 358 16.66 2.68 9.36
CA ILE A 358 15.41 2.87 10.10
C ILE A 358 14.74 1.53 10.41
N ILE A 359 14.75 0.60 9.47
CA ILE A 359 14.25 -0.77 9.68
C ILE A 359 15.06 -1.48 10.78
N ALA A 360 16.39 -1.36 10.76
CA ALA A 360 17.24 -1.94 11.78
C ALA A 360 16.96 -1.36 13.18
N GLU A 361 16.73 -0.04 13.28
CA GLU A 361 16.30 0.62 14.50
C GLU A 361 14.93 0.10 14.97
N ALA A 362 13.95 0.00 14.07
CA ALA A 362 12.62 -0.54 14.35
C ALA A 362 12.67 -1.99 14.84
N MET A 363 13.50 -2.83 14.20
CA MET A 363 13.70 -4.22 14.62
C MET A 363 14.27 -4.31 16.04
N ALA A 364 15.29 -3.52 16.37
CA ALA A 364 15.88 -3.49 17.70
C ALA A 364 14.88 -3.01 18.77
N LEU A 365 14.13 -1.94 18.49
CA LEU A 365 13.11 -1.40 19.38
C LEU A 365 11.94 -2.37 19.58
N SER A 366 11.43 -2.97 18.52
CA SER A 366 10.31 -3.92 18.60
C SER A 366 10.64 -5.15 19.44
N ALA A 367 11.89 -5.60 19.42
CA ALA A 367 12.36 -6.68 20.30
C ALA A 367 12.33 -6.28 21.80
N LEU A 368 12.63 -5.02 22.12
CA LEU A 368 12.53 -4.50 23.50
C LEU A 368 11.08 -4.30 23.96
N ILE A 369 10.15 -4.07 23.01
CA ILE A 369 8.74 -3.81 23.28
C ILE A 369 7.93 -5.11 23.44
N GLY A 370 8.43 -6.25 22.92
CA GLY A 370 7.83 -7.57 23.13
C GLY A 370 7.05 -8.11 21.92
N GLU A 371 7.04 -7.42 20.77
CA GLU A 371 6.54 -7.92 19.49
C GLU A 371 7.58 -7.64 18.39
N PRO A 372 8.59 -8.50 18.24
CA PRO A 372 9.72 -8.22 17.38
C PRO A 372 9.34 -8.27 15.90
N ILE A 373 9.83 -7.28 15.15
CA ILE A 373 9.95 -7.38 13.70
C ILE A 373 11.09 -8.35 13.42
N ILE A 374 10.77 -9.50 12.81
CA ILE A 374 11.68 -10.64 12.73
C ILE A 374 12.51 -10.69 11.44
N GLY A 375 12.33 -9.73 10.54
CA GLY A 375 13.05 -9.69 9.28
C GLY A 375 12.47 -8.68 8.30
N THR A 376 12.90 -8.78 7.06
CA THR A 376 12.44 -7.93 5.96
C THR A 376 11.84 -8.75 4.83
N ARG A 377 11.00 -8.10 4.02
CA ARG A 377 10.42 -8.70 2.81
C ARG A 377 10.47 -7.75 1.61
N TYR A 378 10.42 -8.35 0.43
CA TYR A 378 10.01 -7.72 -0.82
C TYR A 378 8.51 -7.97 -1.02
N SER A 379 7.73 -6.94 -1.36
CA SER A 379 6.28 -7.04 -1.52
C SER A 379 5.83 -6.80 -2.96
N GLY A 380 4.87 -7.60 -3.42
CA GLY A 380 4.14 -7.34 -4.67
C GLY A 380 3.04 -6.29 -4.55
N GLY A 381 2.63 -5.91 -3.31
CA GLY A 381 1.65 -4.87 -3.06
C GLY A 381 2.27 -3.47 -3.07
N GLY A 382 1.48 -2.46 -3.41
CA GLY A 382 1.89 -1.06 -3.37
C GLY A 382 1.53 -0.39 -2.06
N THR A 383 2.07 0.80 -1.83
CA THR A 383 1.64 1.77 -0.81
C THR A 383 2.04 3.16 -1.25
N ASP A 384 1.56 4.19 -0.58
CA ASP A 384 2.00 5.58 -0.81
C ASP A 384 3.49 5.79 -0.51
N GLY A 385 4.10 4.90 0.31
CA GLY A 385 5.54 4.87 0.51
C GLY A 385 6.36 4.63 -0.77
N SER A 386 5.76 4.05 -1.81
CA SER A 386 6.37 3.95 -3.14
C SER A 386 6.43 5.31 -3.83
N ILE A 387 5.39 6.14 -3.68
CA ILE A 387 5.33 7.48 -4.28
C ILE A 387 6.32 8.42 -3.58
N THR A 388 6.29 8.44 -2.24
CA THR A 388 7.20 9.30 -1.45
C THR A 388 8.66 8.98 -1.71
N GLN A 389 9.02 7.69 -1.75
CA GLN A 389 10.40 7.28 -2.00
C GLN A 389 10.86 7.55 -3.43
N ALA A 390 9.97 7.46 -4.42
CA ALA A 390 10.30 7.75 -5.82
C ALA A 390 10.70 9.21 -6.07
N VAL A 391 10.24 10.14 -5.26
CA VAL A 391 10.63 11.56 -5.32
C VAL A 391 11.78 11.91 -4.38
N GLY A 392 12.42 10.92 -3.76
CA GLY A 392 13.66 11.05 -3.00
C GLY A 392 13.51 11.06 -1.48
N LEU A 393 12.29 10.93 -0.93
CA LEU A 393 12.10 10.85 0.52
C LEU A 393 12.37 9.41 1.01
N PRO A 394 13.40 9.16 1.83
CA PRO A 394 13.59 7.85 2.45
C PRO A 394 12.34 7.51 3.29
N THR A 395 11.63 6.45 2.92
CA THR A 395 10.34 6.13 3.54
C THR A 395 10.32 4.69 4.03
N MET A 396 10.18 4.50 5.36
CA MET A 396 9.82 3.22 5.93
C MET A 396 8.30 3.06 5.90
N ASP A 397 7.83 1.92 5.44
CA ASP A 397 6.42 1.54 5.51
C ASP A 397 6.21 0.28 6.36
N SER A 398 4.97 -0.21 6.49
CA SER A 398 4.59 -1.37 7.29
C SER A 398 4.80 -1.17 8.80
N LEU A 399 4.50 0.05 9.29
CA LEU A 399 4.52 0.38 10.73
C LEU A 399 3.18 0.11 11.44
N GLY A 400 2.12 -0.19 10.69
CA GLY A 400 0.80 -0.54 11.21
C GLY A 400 0.73 -1.95 11.82
N MET A 401 -0.49 -2.43 12.00
CA MET A 401 -0.76 -3.72 12.63
C MET A 401 -0.23 -4.90 11.83
N ASP A 402 0.26 -5.93 12.50
CA ASP A 402 0.50 -7.23 11.86
C ASP A 402 -0.84 -7.93 11.66
N GLY A 403 -1.21 -8.15 10.41
CA GLY A 403 -2.52 -8.67 10.05
C GLY A 403 -2.48 -9.65 8.89
N LYS A 404 -3.62 -10.14 8.52
CA LYS A 404 -3.82 -10.99 7.33
C LYS A 404 -5.22 -10.84 6.78
N GLY A 405 -5.43 -11.33 5.56
CA GLY A 405 -6.74 -11.36 4.93
C GLY A 405 -7.23 -9.99 4.43
N ALA A 406 -6.37 -8.96 4.34
CA ALA A 406 -6.70 -7.68 3.71
C ALA A 406 -7.45 -7.88 2.38
N HIS A 407 -8.34 -6.94 2.02
CA HIS A 407 -9.21 -7.00 0.86
C HIS A 407 -10.20 -8.18 0.87
N SER A 408 -10.52 -8.72 2.05
CA SER A 408 -11.55 -9.76 2.18
C SER A 408 -12.23 -9.72 3.55
N SER A 409 -13.42 -10.31 3.68
CA SER A 409 -14.13 -10.47 4.96
C SER A 409 -13.38 -11.34 6.01
N ARG A 410 -12.16 -11.77 5.68
CA ARG A 410 -11.23 -12.49 6.58
C ARG A 410 -10.14 -11.57 7.11
N GLU A 411 -10.25 -10.27 6.91
CA GLU A 411 -9.30 -9.32 7.42
C GLU A 411 -9.27 -9.34 8.95
N GLU A 412 -8.09 -9.59 9.49
CA GLU A 412 -7.88 -9.72 10.92
C GLU A 412 -6.49 -9.27 11.36
N SER A 413 -6.40 -8.87 12.62
CA SER A 413 -5.19 -8.57 13.35
C SER A 413 -5.38 -8.96 14.83
N THR A 414 -4.58 -8.42 15.76
CA THR A 414 -4.69 -8.74 17.19
C THR A 414 -4.59 -7.49 18.06
N VAL A 415 -5.19 -7.55 19.26
CA VAL A 415 -5.01 -6.52 20.31
C VAL A 415 -3.53 -6.37 20.66
N GLN A 416 -2.79 -7.48 20.71
CA GLN A 416 -1.36 -7.45 20.99
C GLN A 416 -0.62 -6.61 19.95
N SER A 417 -0.89 -6.80 18.66
CA SER A 417 -0.26 -6.04 17.59
C SER A 417 -0.62 -4.55 17.66
N LEU A 418 -1.89 -4.21 17.87
CA LEU A 418 -2.32 -2.82 18.06
C LEU A 418 -1.48 -2.12 19.14
N ILE A 419 -1.38 -2.71 20.30
CA ILE A 419 -0.71 -2.11 21.45
C ILE A 419 0.81 -2.06 21.26
N ALA A 420 1.43 -3.15 20.81
CA ALA A 420 2.88 -3.21 20.61
C ALA A 420 3.32 -2.26 19.48
N ARG A 421 2.55 -2.17 18.39
CA ARG A 421 2.84 -1.23 17.30
C ARG A 421 2.63 0.23 17.69
N THR A 422 1.66 0.53 18.55
CA THR A 422 1.49 1.88 19.12
C THR A 422 2.71 2.29 19.95
N LYS A 423 3.23 1.40 20.79
CA LYS A 423 4.47 1.63 21.55
C LYS A 423 5.67 1.87 20.64
N LEU A 424 5.85 1.01 19.64
CA LEU A 424 6.92 1.13 18.65
C LEU A 424 6.84 2.45 17.90
N ALA A 425 5.66 2.81 17.42
CA ALA A 425 5.41 4.07 16.71
C ALA A 425 5.74 5.29 17.58
N ALA A 426 5.34 5.29 18.85
CA ALA A 426 5.64 6.39 19.78
C ALA A 426 7.15 6.59 19.94
N VAL A 427 7.90 5.50 20.18
CA VAL A 427 9.36 5.59 20.35
C VAL A 427 10.05 5.99 19.05
N MET A 428 9.66 5.40 17.92
CA MET A 428 10.24 5.75 16.62
C MET A 428 9.98 7.20 16.23
N LEU A 429 8.75 7.69 16.40
CA LEU A 429 8.41 9.09 16.10
C LEU A 429 9.23 10.04 16.97
N ALA A 430 9.31 9.79 18.29
CA ALA A 430 10.13 10.60 19.18
C ALA A 430 11.59 10.67 18.71
N ARG A 431 12.18 9.53 18.34
CA ARG A 431 13.56 9.49 17.83
C ARG A 431 13.74 10.21 16.50
N GLN A 432 12.79 10.09 15.57
CA GLN A 432 12.91 10.75 14.27
C GLN A 432 12.70 12.28 14.38
N LEU A 433 11.81 12.74 15.25
CA LEU A 433 11.52 14.16 15.45
C LEU A 433 12.64 14.92 16.17
N HIS A 434 13.45 14.25 16.98
CA HIS A 434 14.48 14.86 17.81
C HIS A 434 15.92 14.46 17.41
N LYS A 435 16.11 13.97 16.16
CA LYS A 435 17.44 13.78 15.52
C LYS A 435 18.04 15.13 15.05
#